data_d0e0db08cb76b8a185922ee26221d35b
#
_entry.id   d0e0db08cb76b8a185922ee26221d35b
#
_cell.length_a   1.000
_cell.length_b   1.000
_cell.length_c   1.000
_cell.angle_alpha   90.00
_cell.angle_beta   90.00
_cell.angle_gamma   90.00
#
_symmetry.space_group_name_H-M   'P 1'
#
loop_
_entity.id
_entity.type
_entity.pdbx_description
1 polymer ?
#
loop_
_entity_poly.entity_id
_entity_poly.type
_entity_poly.pdbx_seq_one_letter_code
_entity_poly.pdbx_strand_id
1 'polypeptide(L)'
;MLDIKFVRENPEIVKQNIRNKFQDNKLELVDKVIELDKENREIKQEVEALRAERNKTSKQIGALMAQGKRDEAEEVKKQVAASGARIDELSAREKEVEEELLKNMMVIPNIIDPSVPIGKDDSENVEIEKFGEPVVPDFEVPYHTDIMERFNGIDMDAAGKVAGNGFYYLMGDIARLHSAIISYARDFMIDRGFTYCIPPYMIRSNVVTGVMSFDEMDAMMYKIEGEDLYLIGTSEHSMIGKFIDTITPEEELPKTLTSYSPCFRKEKGAHGIEERGVYRIHQFEKQEMIVVCKPEESKMWFDKLWQNTVDFFRTMDIPVRTLECCSGDLADLKVKSIDVEAWSPRQKKYFEVGSCSNLGDAQARRLKIRVQGKDKNKYFAHTLNNTCVAPPRMLIAFLENNLQADGRVLIPEALRMYMGGKAELVPVK
;
A
#
# COMPACT_ATOMS: atom_id res chain seq x y z
N MET A 1 9.37 3.58 -5.46
CA MET A 1 10.41 4.54 -5.92
C MET A 1 11.03 4.00 -7.20
N LEU A 2 11.22 4.83 -8.20
CA LEU A 2 11.90 4.44 -9.45
C LEU A 2 13.39 4.14 -9.22
N ASP A 3 14.01 3.46 -10.21
CA ASP A 3 15.45 3.34 -10.28
C ASP A 3 16.06 4.66 -10.76
N ILE A 4 17.04 5.22 -10.04
CA ILE A 4 17.71 6.46 -10.43
C ILE A 4 18.42 6.34 -11.79
N LYS A 5 18.94 5.16 -12.11
CA LYS A 5 19.54 4.90 -13.43
C LYS A 5 18.48 5.02 -14.53
N PHE A 6 17.28 4.45 -14.31
CA PHE A 6 16.17 4.57 -15.24
C PHE A 6 15.76 6.04 -15.44
N VAL A 7 15.63 6.81 -14.35
CA VAL A 7 15.27 8.25 -14.42
C VAL A 7 16.32 9.04 -15.23
N ARG A 8 17.60 8.80 -14.98
CA ARG A 8 18.70 9.45 -15.67
C ARG A 8 18.76 9.11 -17.17
N GLU A 9 18.52 7.84 -17.52
CA GLU A 9 18.60 7.36 -18.90
C GLU A 9 17.33 7.66 -19.71
N ASN A 10 16.19 7.88 -19.03
CA ASN A 10 14.88 8.06 -19.66
C ASN A 10 14.07 9.23 -19.06
N PRO A 11 14.65 10.44 -18.94
CA PRO A 11 13.98 11.55 -18.25
C PRO A 11 12.64 11.94 -18.91
N GLU A 12 12.56 11.90 -20.24
CA GLU A 12 11.34 12.27 -20.96
C GLU A 12 10.21 11.24 -20.77
N ILE A 13 10.53 9.96 -20.61
CA ILE A 13 9.53 8.94 -20.26
C ILE A 13 8.95 9.24 -18.88
N VAL A 14 9.81 9.58 -17.90
CA VAL A 14 9.38 9.92 -16.54
C VAL A 14 8.54 11.19 -16.53
N LYS A 15 8.96 12.24 -17.24
CA LYS A 15 8.20 13.48 -17.38
C LYS A 15 6.85 13.26 -18.07
N GLN A 16 6.81 12.43 -19.12
CA GLN A 16 5.54 12.10 -19.78
C GLN A 16 4.61 11.33 -18.85
N ASN A 17 5.13 10.40 -18.04
CA ASN A 17 4.34 9.68 -17.04
C ASN A 17 3.75 10.63 -15.98
N ILE A 18 4.52 11.63 -15.52
CA ILE A 18 4.06 12.68 -14.61
C ILE A 18 2.90 13.48 -15.24
N ARG A 19 3.01 13.86 -16.52
CA ARG A 19 1.92 14.53 -17.26
C ARG A 19 0.69 13.62 -17.38
N ASN A 20 0.89 12.36 -17.72
CA ASN A 20 -0.20 11.38 -17.82
C ASN A 20 -0.95 11.22 -16.48
N LYS A 21 -0.28 11.45 -15.36
CA LYS A 21 -0.87 11.43 -14.01
C LYS A 21 -1.40 12.80 -13.56
N PHE A 22 -1.40 13.81 -14.43
CA PHE A 22 -1.84 15.19 -14.13
C PHE A 22 -1.11 15.83 -12.92
N GLN A 23 0.19 15.52 -12.77
CA GLN A 23 1.03 15.98 -11.66
C GLN A 23 2.16 16.90 -12.13
N ASP A 24 1.88 17.85 -13.04
CA ASP A 24 2.87 18.72 -13.70
C ASP A 24 3.75 19.50 -12.71
N ASN A 25 3.27 19.74 -11.50
CA ASN A 25 4.04 20.34 -10.40
C ASN A 25 5.26 19.51 -9.98
N LYS A 26 5.35 18.25 -10.40
CA LYS A 26 6.48 17.34 -10.10
C LYS A 26 7.51 17.27 -11.26
N LEU A 27 7.30 17.93 -12.38
CA LEU A 27 8.19 17.84 -13.55
C LEU A 27 9.62 18.27 -13.24
N GLU A 28 9.79 19.36 -12.49
CA GLU A 28 11.13 19.89 -12.11
C GLU A 28 11.93 18.92 -11.23
N LEU A 29 11.24 18.01 -10.50
CA LEU A 29 11.91 17.02 -9.65
C LEU A 29 12.75 16.05 -10.48
N VAL A 30 12.39 15.78 -11.73
CA VAL A 30 13.14 14.87 -12.61
C VAL A 30 14.53 15.44 -12.91
N ASP A 31 14.61 16.71 -13.27
CA ASP A 31 15.89 17.37 -13.55
C ASP A 31 16.71 17.48 -12.25
N LYS A 32 16.06 17.87 -11.15
CA LYS A 32 16.70 17.98 -9.83
C LYS A 32 17.34 16.66 -9.37
N VAL A 33 16.66 15.53 -9.49
CA VAL A 33 17.22 14.24 -9.07
C VAL A 33 18.39 13.80 -9.98
N ILE A 34 18.37 14.17 -11.26
CA ILE A 34 19.48 13.91 -12.18
C ILE A 34 20.72 14.72 -11.80
N GLU A 35 20.53 15.99 -11.43
CA GLU A 35 21.62 16.86 -10.96
C GLU A 35 22.20 16.33 -9.64
N LEU A 36 21.36 15.97 -8.66
CA LEU A 36 21.79 15.41 -7.38
C LEU A 36 22.51 14.06 -7.57
N ASP A 37 22.03 13.18 -8.47
CA ASP A 37 22.71 11.93 -8.80
C ASP A 37 24.08 12.17 -9.43
N LYS A 38 24.21 13.19 -10.29
CA LYS A 38 25.49 13.58 -10.88
C LYS A 38 26.45 14.04 -9.79
N GLU A 39 26.03 14.98 -8.93
CA GLU A 39 26.83 15.47 -7.82
C GLU A 39 27.25 14.31 -6.88
N ASN A 40 26.35 13.43 -6.52
CA ASN A 40 26.63 12.27 -5.66
C ASN A 40 27.71 11.37 -6.27
N ARG A 41 27.65 11.08 -7.57
CA ARG A 41 28.65 10.27 -8.27
C ARG A 41 30.02 10.96 -8.34
N GLU A 42 30.05 12.27 -8.58
CA GLU A 42 31.27 13.06 -8.60
C GLU A 42 31.94 13.09 -7.23
N ILE A 43 31.16 13.31 -6.16
CA ILE A 43 31.67 13.27 -4.77
C ILE A 43 32.23 11.88 -4.45
N LYS A 44 31.53 10.81 -4.75
CA LYS A 44 32.00 9.43 -4.50
C LYS A 44 33.31 9.15 -5.23
N GLN A 45 33.43 9.57 -6.47
CA GLN A 45 34.65 9.39 -7.27
C GLN A 45 35.82 10.18 -6.66
N GLU A 46 35.59 11.44 -6.23
CA GLU A 46 36.63 12.26 -5.57
C GLU A 46 37.05 11.66 -4.23
N VAL A 47 36.11 11.21 -3.41
CA VAL A 47 36.38 10.54 -2.11
C VAL A 47 37.19 9.26 -2.29
N GLU A 48 36.83 8.42 -3.27
CA GLU A 48 37.60 7.21 -3.57
C GLU A 48 39.01 7.50 -4.03
N ALA A 49 39.21 8.49 -4.91
CA ALA A 49 40.52 8.92 -5.39
C ALA A 49 41.37 9.44 -4.23
N LEU A 50 40.81 10.31 -3.39
CA LEU A 50 41.50 10.88 -2.20
C LEU A 50 41.87 9.78 -1.19
N ARG A 51 41.01 8.80 -0.96
CA ARG A 51 41.31 7.66 -0.08
C ARG A 51 42.45 6.81 -0.63
N ALA A 52 42.44 6.53 -1.94
CA ALA A 52 43.51 5.78 -2.59
C ALA A 52 44.85 6.54 -2.50
N GLU A 53 44.86 7.84 -2.80
CA GLU A 53 46.04 8.71 -2.72
C GLU A 53 46.56 8.80 -1.27
N ARG A 54 45.67 9.08 -0.30
CA ARG A 54 46.01 9.10 1.12
C ARG A 54 46.67 7.81 1.59
N ASN A 55 46.16 6.65 1.18
CA ASN A 55 46.71 5.36 1.53
C ASN A 55 48.14 5.15 0.94
N LYS A 56 48.36 5.62 -0.31
CA LYS A 56 49.66 5.57 -0.98
C LYS A 56 50.64 6.50 -0.31
N THR A 57 50.24 7.73 -0.03
CA THR A 57 51.07 8.78 0.60
C THR A 57 51.41 8.43 2.06
N SER A 58 50.49 7.85 2.82
CA SER A 58 50.74 7.40 4.20
C SER A 58 51.82 6.33 4.29
N LYS A 59 51.94 5.45 3.29
CA LYS A 59 53.04 4.45 3.26
C LYS A 59 54.41 5.08 3.03
N GLN A 60 54.48 6.24 2.37
CA GLN A 60 55.73 6.95 2.13
C GLN A 60 56.30 7.58 3.43
N ILE A 61 55.44 7.96 4.38
CA ILE A 61 55.89 8.52 5.67
C ILE A 61 56.83 7.55 6.40
N GLY A 62 56.45 6.27 6.49
CA GLY A 62 57.28 5.24 7.11
C GLY A 62 58.63 5.07 6.41
N ALA A 63 58.67 5.10 5.08
CA ALA A 63 59.87 4.98 4.31
C ALA A 63 60.81 6.21 4.48
N LEU A 64 60.25 7.41 4.47
CA LEU A 64 61.02 8.66 4.69
C LEU A 64 61.59 8.75 6.12
N MET A 65 60.82 8.34 7.11
CA MET A 65 61.26 8.27 8.49
C MET A 65 62.39 7.26 8.66
N ALA A 66 62.31 6.08 8.03
CA ALA A 66 63.41 5.09 8.05
C ALA A 66 64.68 5.57 7.36
N GLN A 67 64.58 6.50 6.38
CA GLN A 67 65.68 7.12 5.69
C GLN A 67 66.22 8.37 6.42
N GLY A 68 65.68 8.75 7.56
CA GLY A 68 66.09 9.93 8.34
C GLY A 68 65.62 11.28 7.75
N LYS A 69 64.74 11.29 6.75
CA LYS A 69 64.26 12.47 6.03
C LYS A 69 63.01 13.06 6.75
N ARG A 70 63.24 13.62 7.92
CA ARG A 70 62.16 14.11 8.83
C ARG A 70 61.37 15.25 8.26
N ASP A 71 61.99 16.21 7.60
CA ASP A 71 61.29 17.39 7.04
C ASP A 71 60.36 16.98 5.87
N GLU A 72 60.83 16.09 4.99
CA GLU A 72 60.02 15.50 3.93
C GLU A 72 58.85 14.69 4.50
N ALA A 73 59.06 13.92 5.58
CA ALA A 73 58.03 13.17 6.25
C ALA A 73 56.96 14.08 6.89
N GLU A 74 57.33 15.24 7.48
CA GLU A 74 56.38 16.20 8.05
C GLU A 74 55.53 16.90 6.94
N GLU A 75 56.13 17.19 5.79
CA GLU A 75 55.35 17.74 4.67
C GLU A 75 54.33 16.72 4.13
N VAL A 76 54.74 15.45 4.03
CA VAL A 76 53.83 14.36 3.64
C VAL A 76 52.73 14.15 4.68
N LYS A 77 53.01 14.29 5.97
CA LYS A 77 51.97 14.24 7.01
C LYS A 77 50.94 15.38 6.87
N LYS A 78 51.37 16.60 6.52
CA LYS A 78 50.46 17.72 6.29
C LYS A 78 49.53 17.43 5.07
N GLN A 79 50.09 16.86 4.01
CA GLN A 79 49.29 16.46 2.82
C GLN A 79 48.26 15.40 3.19
N VAL A 80 48.64 14.36 3.98
CA VAL A 80 47.74 13.34 4.49
C VAL A 80 46.65 13.94 5.37
N ALA A 81 46.95 14.91 6.21
CA ALA A 81 45.97 15.58 7.05
C ALA A 81 45.00 16.44 6.22
N ALA A 82 45.50 17.18 5.22
CA ALA A 82 44.68 17.96 4.31
C ALA A 82 43.73 17.06 3.50
N SER A 83 44.23 15.93 2.97
CA SER A 83 43.39 14.93 2.30
C SER A 83 42.34 14.32 3.24
N GLY A 84 42.68 14.11 4.50
CA GLY A 84 41.73 13.66 5.55
C GLY A 84 40.60 14.65 5.75
N ALA A 85 40.91 15.93 5.97
CA ALA A 85 39.90 17.00 6.14
C ALA A 85 38.98 17.12 4.92
N ARG A 86 39.54 17.04 3.70
CA ARG A 86 38.73 17.08 2.46
C ARG A 86 37.81 15.86 2.32
N ILE A 87 38.27 14.67 2.69
CA ILE A 87 37.44 13.44 2.71
C ILE A 87 36.27 13.61 3.69
N ASP A 88 36.51 14.17 4.88
CA ASP A 88 35.47 14.38 5.88
C ASP A 88 34.42 15.39 5.41
N GLU A 89 34.86 16.51 4.81
CA GLU A 89 33.98 17.50 4.19
C GLU A 89 33.11 16.88 3.08
N LEU A 90 33.73 16.17 2.14
CA LEU A 90 33.03 15.52 1.04
C LEU A 90 32.09 14.43 1.53
N SER A 91 32.46 13.64 2.55
CA SER A 91 31.60 12.60 3.13
C SER A 91 30.37 13.20 3.83
N ALA A 92 30.51 14.37 4.47
CA ALA A 92 29.36 15.10 5.00
C ALA A 92 28.42 15.58 3.87
N ARG A 93 28.99 16.15 2.81
CA ARG A 93 28.22 16.59 1.63
C ARG A 93 27.56 15.41 0.91
N GLU A 94 28.24 14.27 0.76
CA GLU A 94 27.69 13.05 0.19
C GLU A 94 26.42 12.63 0.92
N LYS A 95 26.45 12.64 2.24
CA LYS A 95 25.29 12.29 3.05
C LYS A 95 24.12 13.23 2.83
N GLU A 96 24.35 14.54 2.81
CA GLU A 96 23.31 15.53 2.53
C GLU A 96 22.67 15.32 1.14
N VAL A 97 23.52 15.12 0.12
CA VAL A 97 23.07 14.90 -1.27
C VAL A 97 22.28 13.59 -1.38
N GLU A 98 22.72 12.51 -0.71
CA GLU A 98 21.99 11.24 -0.68
C GLU A 98 20.62 11.37 -0.01
N GLU A 99 20.52 12.09 1.11
CA GLU A 99 19.26 12.33 1.80
C GLU A 99 18.30 13.16 0.92
N GLU A 100 18.80 14.21 0.28
CA GLU A 100 18.00 15.05 -0.62
C GLU A 100 17.57 14.28 -1.89
N LEU A 101 18.47 13.51 -2.50
CA LEU A 101 18.19 12.67 -3.64
C LEU A 101 17.08 11.65 -3.30
N LEU A 102 17.23 10.95 -2.19
CA LEU A 102 16.24 9.97 -1.74
C LEU A 102 14.87 10.62 -1.53
N LYS A 103 14.83 11.76 -0.83
CA LYS A 103 13.59 12.49 -0.57
C LYS A 103 12.88 12.89 -1.86
N ASN A 104 13.58 13.43 -2.85
CA ASN A 104 12.99 13.82 -4.13
C ASN A 104 12.57 12.60 -4.97
N MET A 105 13.37 11.52 -4.99
CA MET A 105 13.03 10.27 -5.67
C MET A 105 11.77 9.62 -5.09
N MET A 106 11.49 9.76 -3.81
CA MET A 106 10.29 9.21 -3.18
C MET A 106 9.00 9.97 -3.56
N VAL A 107 9.10 11.17 -4.10
CA VAL A 107 7.96 11.98 -4.55
C VAL A 107 7.63 11.75 -6.04
N ILE A 108 8.60 11.30 -6.83
CA ILE A 108 8.37 10.97 -8.24
C ILE A 108 7.48 9.72 -8.33
N PRO A 109 6.34 9.80 -9.05
CA PRO A 109 5.42 8.66 -9.17
C PRO A 109 6.02 7.51 -9.95
N ASN A 110 5.56 6.29 -9.66
CA ASN A 110 5.92 5.09 -10.42
C ASN A 110 5.42 5.19 -11.87
N ILE A 111 6.08 4.49 -12.78
CA ILE A 111 5.64 4.40 -14.17
C ILE A 111 4.37 3.54 -14.23
N ILE A 112 3.31 4.08 -14.80
CA ILE A 112 2.06 3.35 -15.00
C ILE A 112 2.20 2.30 -16.11
N ASP A 113 1.44 1.21 -15.99
CA ASP A 113 1.35 0.19 -17.05
C ASP A 113 0.79 0.83 -18.34
N PRO A 114 1.30 0.49 -19.53
CA PRO A 114 0.81 1.04 -20.79
C PRO A 114 -0.68 0.80 -21.07
N SER A 115 -1.30 -0.18 -20.43
CA SER A 115 -2.73 -0.46 -20.55
C SER A 115 -3.63 0.45 -19.71
N VAL A 116 -3.05 1.22 -18.76
CA VAL A 116 -3.81 2.12 -17.88
C VAL A 116 -4.47 3.23 -18.70
N PRO A 117 -5.79 3.41 -18.61
CA PRO A 117 -6.47 4.50 -19.30
C PRO A 117 -6.01 5.86 -18.78
N ILE A 118 -5.83 6.81 -19.69
CA ILE A 118 -5.47 8.18 -19.34
C ILE A 118 -6.74 8.93 -18.98
N GLY A 119 -6.83 9.39 -17.74
CA GLY A 119 -7.97 10.11 -17.18
C GLY A 119 -7.54 10.94 -15.98
N LYS A 120 -8.33 11.96 -15.64
CA LYS A 120 -7.97 12.98 -14.66
C LYS A 120 -8.26 12.54 -13.21
N ASP A 121 -9.39 11.89 -13.00
CA ASP A 121 -9.90 11.49 -11.69
C ASP A 121 -10.78 10.23 -11.78
N ASP A 122 -11.31 9.77 -10.67
CA ASP A 122 -12.11 8.55 -10.52
C ASP A 122 -13.36 8.50 -11.42
N SER A 123 -13.89 9.64 -11.86
CA SER A 123 -15.03 9.71 -12.78
C SER A 123 -14.70 9.18 -14.19
N GLU A 124 -13.41 9.07 -14.52
CA GLU A 124 -12.92 8.56 -15.81
C GLU A 124 -12.38 7.13 -15.72
N ASN A 125 -12.59 6.44 -14.57
CA ASN A 125 -12.31 5.02 -14.42
C ASN A 125 -13.16 4.19 -15.40
N VAL A 126 -12.58 3.13 -15.94
CA VAL A 126 -13.19 2.35 -17.02
C VAL A 126 -13.77 1.04 -16.48
N GLU A 127 -15.09 0.85 -16.67
CA GLU A 127 -15.75 -0.43 -16.36
C GLU A 127 -15.20 -1.54 -17.26
N ILE A 128 -14.72 -2.64 -16.65
CA ILE A 128 -14.18 -3.79 -17.37
C ILE A 128 -15.25 -4.86 -17.53
N GLU A 129 -15.85 -5.31 -16.42
CA GLU A 129 -16.77 -6.44 -16.42
C GLU A 129 -17.74 -6.38 -15.24
N LYS A 130 -18.93 -6.94 -15.43
CA LYS A 130 -19.95 -7.14 -14.40
C LYS A 130 -20.14 -8.62 -14.10
N PHE A 131 -20.32 -8.93 -12.83
CA PHE A 131 -20.51 -10.29 -12.33
C PHE A 131 -21.81 -10.35 -11.53
N GLY A 132 -22.77 -11.11 -12.02
CA GLY A 132 -24.13 -11.20 -11.47
C GLY A 132 -25.04 -10.06 -11.92
N GLU A 133 -26.34 -10.33 -11.90
CA GLU A 133 -27.36 -9.39 -12.32
C GLU A 133 -27.77 -8.47 -11.17
N PRO A 134 -27.69 -7.14 -11.33
CA PRO A 134 -28.15 -6.20 -10.32
C PRO A 134 -29.67 -6.24 -10.21
N VAL A 135 -30.17 -6.44 -9.00
CA VAL A 135 -31.60 -6.50 -8.71
C VAL A 135 -32.02 -5.25 -7.92
N VAL A 136 -33.15 -4.66 -8.31
CA VAL A 136 -33.83 -3.63 -7.54
C VAL A 136 -35.12 -4.25 -7.03
N PRO A 137 -35.31 -4.42 -5.70
CA PRO A 137 -36.54 -4.99 -5.18
C PRO A 137 -37.74 -4.06 -5.42
N ASP A 138 -38.96 -4.61 -5.33
CA ASP A 138 -40.22 -3.88 -5.49
C ASP A 138 -40.65 -3.13 -4.22
N PHE A 139 -39.82 -3.12 -3.19
CA PHE A 139 -39.99 -2.38 -1.94
C PHE A 139 -38.86 -1.37 -1.73
N GLU A 140 -39.09 -0.38 -0.89
CA GLU A 140 -38.07 0.61 -0.51
C GLU A 140 -37.00 -0.04 0.37
N VAL A 141 -35.73 0.04 -0.05
CA VAL A 141 -34.58 -0.41 0.75
C VAL A 141 -34.14 0.73 1.64
N PRO A 142 -34.26 0.60 3.00
CA PRO A 142 -33.86 1.63 3.94
C PRO A 142 -32.32 1.85 3.92
N TYR A 143 -31.90 2.91 4.58
CA TYR A 143 -30.47 3.14 4.80
C TYR A 143 -29.88 2.03 5.65
N HIS A 144 -28.63 1.67 5.44
CA HIS A 144 -28.04 0.49 6.10
C HIS A 144 -28.04 0.60 7.65
N THR A 145 -27.88 1.80 8.21
CA THR A 145 -28.01 1.97 9.69
C THR A 145 -29.43 1.73 10.15
N ASP A 146 -30.45 2.17 9.40
CA ASP A 146 -31.83 1.96 9.75
C ASP A 146 -32.20 0.46 9.71
N ILE A 147 -31.58 -0.29 8.76
CA ILE A 147 -31.69 -1.76 8.75
C ILE A 147 -31.07 -2.34 10.02
N MET A 148 -29.82 -1.94 10.34
CA MET A 148 -29.11 -2.45 11.53
C MET A 148 -29.85 -2.12 12.84
N GLU A 149 -30.46 -0.94 12.95
CA GLU A 149 -31.25 -0.52 14.12
C GLU A 149 -32.47 -1.43 14.37
N ARG A 150 -33.12 -1.96 13.32
CA ARG A 150 -34.21 -2.94 13.46
C ARG A 150 -33.79 -4.23 14.15
N PHE A 151 -32.50 -4.54 14.13
CA PHE A 151 -31.89 -5.67 14.82
C PHE A 151 -31.28 -5.30 16.18
N ASN A 152 -31.44 -4.06 16.68
CA ASN A 152 -30.66 -3.48 17.78
C ASN A 152 -29.14 -3.67 17.57
N GLY A 153 -28.68 -3.63 16.30
CA GLY A 153 -27.38 -4.09 15.87
C GLY A 153 -26.31 -3.01 15.76
N ILE A 154 -26.66 -1.73 15.94
CA ILE A 154 -25.72 -0.60 15.86
C ILE A 154 -26.07 0.47 16.88
N ASP A 155 -25.05 1.13 17.44
CA ASP A 155 -25.20 2.32 18.31
C ASP A 155 -24.11 3.35 17.95
N MET A 156 -24.51 4.31 17.13
CA MET A 156 -23.63 5.41 16.69
C MET A 156 -23.55 6.51 17.74
N ASP A 157 -24.64 6.71 18.54
CA ASP A 157 -24.69 7.75 19.54
C ASP A 157 -23.77 7.46 20.74
N ALA A 158 -23.74 6.21 21.19
CA ALA A 158 -22.78 5.78 22.20
C ALA A 158 -21.34 5.88 21.69
N ALA A 159 -21.09 5.49 20.44
CA ALA A 159 -19.76 5.61 19.84
C ALA A 159 -19.31 7.07 19.75
N GLY A 160 -20.22 7.99 19.37
CA GLY A 160 -19.95 9.42 19.33
C GLY A 160 -19.54 9.99 20.70
N LYS A 161 -20.13 9.51 21.79
CA LYS A 161 -19.78 9.91 23.18
C LYS A 161 -18.41 9.38 23.62
N VAL A 162 -18.03 8.17 23.15
CA VAL A 162 -16.81 7.49 23.59
C VAL A 162 -15.59 7.89 22.75
N ALA A 163 -15.75 7.99 21.44
CA ALA A 163 -14.63 8.14 20.50
C ALA A 163 -14.79 9.28 19.49
N GLY A 164 -15.97 9.89 19.42
CA GLY A 164 -16.29 10.88 18.41
C GLY A 164 -17.00 10.29 17.18
N ASN A 165 -17.23 11.14 16.19
CA ASN A 165 -17.85 10.71 14.92
C ASN A 165 -16.90 9.79 14.14
N GLY A 166 -17.46 8.94 13.28
CA GLY A 166 -16.67 7.99 12.47
C GLY A 166 -16.26 6.71 13.21
N PHE A 167 -16.94 6.42 14.34
CA PHE A 167 -16.86 5.15 15.08
C PHE A 167 -18.24 4.55 15.25
N TYR A 168 -18.31 3.29 15.63
CA TYR A 168 -19.57 2.56 15.82
C TYR A 168 -19.44 1.51 16.92
N TYR A 169 -20.57 1.14 17.51
CA TYR A 169 -20.74 -0.15 18.18
C TYR A 169 -21.61 -1.03 17.31
N LEU A 170 -21.15 -2.24 17.02
CA LEU A 170 -21.98 -3.31 16.46
C LEU A 170 -22.39 -4.25 17.59
N MET A 171 -23.63 -4.74 17.54
CA MET A 171 -24.21 -5.58 18.60
C MET A 171 -25.04 -6.72 18.04
N GLY A 172 -25.30 -7.73 18.86
CA GLY A 172 -26.21 -8.83 18.55
C GLY A 172 -25.87 -9.56 17.25
N ASP A 173 -26.89 -9.84 16.48
CA ASP A 173 -26.75 -10.58 15.22
C ASP A 173 -25.97 -9.81 14.14
N ILE A 174 -25.97 -8.48 14.15
CA ILE A 174 -25.15 -7.67 13.22
C ILE A 174 -23.66 -7.79 13.56
N ALA A 175 -23.28 -7.73 14.84
CA ALA A 175 -21.90 -7.99 15.26
C ALA A 175 -21.45 -9.41 14.94
N ARG A 176 -22.36 -10.40 15.11
CA ARG A 176 -22.10 -11.78 14.72
C ARG A 176 -21.91 -11.92 13.21
N LEU A 177 -22.75 -11.27 12.40
CA LEU A 177 -22.63 -11.25 10.93
C LEU A 177 -21.27 -10.68 10.50
N HIS A 178 -20.86 -9.54 11.10
CA HIS A 178 -19.54 -8.94 10.87
C HIS A 178 -18.42 -9.96 11.14
N SER A 179 -18.45 -10.65 12.28
CA SER A 179 -17.44 -11.67 12.64
C SER A 179 -17.50 -12.90 11.74
N ALA A 180 -18.71 -13.30 11.31
CA ALA A 180 -18.92 -14.40 10.37
C ALA A 180 -18.29 -14.11 9.00
N ILE A 181 -18.48 -12.88 8.47
CA ILE A 181 -17.88 -12.45 7.21
C ILE A 181 -16.36 -12.55 7.27
N ILE A 182 -15.73 -12.05 8.36
CA ILE A 182 -14.28 -12.11 8.56
C ILE A 182 -13.79 -13.57 8.65
N SER A 183 -14.49 -14.40 9.44
CA SER A 183 -14.10 -15.79 9.60
C SER A 183 -14.18 -16.57 8.30
N TYR A 184 -15.23 -16.34 7.53
CA TYR A 184 -15.38 -16.93 6.20
C TYR A 184 -14.29 -16.40 5.23
N ALA A 185 -14.02 -15.10 5.22
CA ALA A 185 -12.99 -14.52 4.35
C ALA A 185 -11.59 -15.08 4.64
N ARG A 186 -11.26 -15.29 5.92
CA ARG A 186 -10.02 -15.94 6.31
C ARG A 186 -9.91 -17.34 5.74
N ASP A 187 -10.93 -18.17 5.93
CA ASP A 187 -10.93 -19.57 5.49
C ASP A 187 -10.94 -19.63 3.95
N PHE A 188 -11.72 -18.79 3.31
CA PHE A 188 -11.76 -18.63 1.84
C PHE A 188 -10.38 -18.32 1.25
N MET A 189 -9.58 -17.46 1.89
CA MET A 189 -8.24 -17.13 1.43
C MET A 189 -7.23 -18.26 1.71
N ILE A 190 -7.35 -18.96 2.84
CA ILE A 190 -6.53 -20.14 3.16
C ILE A 190 -6.77 -21.24 2.12
N ASP A 191 -8.02 -21.50 1.77
CA ASP A 191 -8.39 -22.51 0.76
C ASP A 191 -7.86 -22.17 -0.64
N ARG A 192 -7.59 -20.89 -0.91
CA ARG A 192 -6.94 -20.42 -2.14
C ARG A 192 -5.41 -20.42 -2.08
N GLY A 193 -4.82 -21.00 -1.04
CA GLY A 193 -3.38 -21.21 -0.89
C GLY A 193 -2.62 -20.01 -0.32
N PHE A 194 -3.31 -19.04 0.29
CA PHE A 194 -2.66 -17.95 1.00
C PHE A 194 -2.30 -18.37 2.43
N THR A 195 -1.09 -18.06 2.84
CA THR A 195 -0.66 -18.26 4.23
C THR A 195 -1.28 -17.21 5.12
N TYR A 196 -2.11 -17.63 6.07
CA TYR A 196 -2.69 -16.72 7.08
C TYR A 196 -1.64 -16.30 8.10
N CYS A 197 -1.56 -14.99 8.36
CA CYS A 197 -0.68 -14.44 9.39
C CYS A 197 -1.40 -13.36 10.21
N ILE A 198 -0.94 -13.18 11.44
CA ILE A 198 -1.34 -12.08 12.33
C ILE A 198 -0.11 -11.16 12.45
N PRO A 199 -0.12 -9.99 11.79
CA PRO A 199 1.01 -9.09 11.79
C PRO A 199 0.96 -8.11 12.97
N PRO A 200 2.04 -7.37 13.25
CA PRO A 200 1.99 -6.21 14.13
C PRO A 200 1.00 -5.14 13.61
N TYR A 201 0.21 -4.54 14.51
CA TYR A 201 -0.73 -3.47 14.15
C TYR A 201 -0.17 -2.07 14.33
N MET A 202 1.08 -1.98 14.79
CA MET A 202 1.88 -0.76 14.85
C MET A 202 3.19 -1.01 14.12
N ILE A 203 3.59 -0.03 13.30
CA ILE A 203 4.79 -0.12 12.44
C ILE A 203 5.64 1.13 12.57
N ARG A 204 6.94 1.01 12.29
CA ARG A 204 7.89 2.12 12.34
C ARG A 204 7.80 3.01 11.08
N SER A 205 8.29 4.23 11.20
CA SER A 205 8.32 5.22 10.11
C SER A 205 8.99 4.72 8.84
N ASN A 206 10.06 3.94 8.95
CA ASN A 206 10.76 3.39 7.79
C ASN A 206 9.93 2.35 7.02
N VAL A 207 9.00 1.65 7.68
CA VAL A 207 8.04 0.77 7.01
C VAL A 207 6.94 1.62 6.36
N VAL A 208 6.38 2.60 7.08
CA VAL A 208 5.34 3.50 6.56
C VAL A 208 5.80 4.16 5.26
N THR A 209 6.97 4.82 5.28
CA THR A 209 7.52 5.49 4.09
C THR A 209 7.92 4.52 2.98
N GLY A 210 8.09 3.25 3.31
CA GLY A 210 8.36 2.18 2.33
C GLY A 210 7.12 1.76 1.55
N VAL A 211 5.94 1.79 2.18
CA VAL A 211 4.70 1.22 1.61
C VAL A 211 3.74 2.26 1.02
N MET A 212 3.86 3.53 1.37
CA MET A 212 2.99 4.60 0.88
C MET A 212 3.74 5.90 0.55
N SER A 213 3.07 6.85 -0.08
CA SER A 213 3.58 8.21 -0.28
C SER A 213 3.52 9.04 1.01
N PHE A 214 4.23 10.17 1.03
CA PHE A 214 4.18 11.09 2.17
C PHE A 214 2.80 11.73 2.34
N ASP A 215 2.11 12.04 1.23
CA ASP A 215 0.78 12.64 1.26
C ASP A 215 -0.25 11.65 1.83
N GLU A 216 -0.20 10.38 1.39
CA GLU A 216 -1.02 9.30 1.96
C GLU A 216 -0.73 9.09 3.46
N MET A 217 0.54 9.15 3.87
CA MET A 217 0.94 9.02 5.27
C MET A 217 0.30 10.12 6.14
N ASP A 218 0.36 11.39 5.71
CA ASP A 218 -0.23 12.52 6.47
C ASP A 218 -1.76 12.43 6.52
N ALA A 219 -2.39 12.06 5.42
CA ALA A 219 -3.84 11.95 5.31
C ALA A 219 -4.43 10.76 6.10
N MET A 220 -3.68 9.65 6.20
CA MET A 220 -4.19 8.37 6.69
C MET A 220 -3.70 8.00 8.09
N MET A 221 -2.39 8.16 8.40
CA MET A 221 -1.77 7.45 9.51
C MET A 221 -1.90 8.15 10.86
N TYR A 222 -2.34 7.41 11.89
CA TYR A 222 -2.22 7.83 13.28
C TYR A 222 -0.81 7.52 13.80
N LYS A 223 -0.13 8.51 14.37
CA LYS A 223 1.17 8.37 15.02
C LYS A 223 1.00 8.28 16.54
N ILE A 224 1.75 7.39 17.18
CA ILE A 224 1.86 7.33 18.63
C ILE A 224 2.79 8.45 19.12
N GLU A 225 2.29 9.27 20.02
CA GLU A 225 3.07 10.37 20.59
C GLU A 225 4.26 9.86 21.41
N GLY A 226 5.43 10.45 21.16
CA GLY A 226 6.68 10.09 21.87
C GLY A 226 7.38 8.84 21.35
N GLU A 227 6.79 8.13 20.35
CA GLU A 227 7.37 6.91 19.80
C GLU A 227 7.50 6.93 18.28
N ASP A 228 8.41 6.13 17.72
CA ASP A 228 8.48 5.87 16.28
C ASP A 228 7.55 4.71 15.92
N LEU A 229 6.25 4.90 16.22
CA LEU A 229 5.20 3.93 15.91
C LEU A 229 3.97 4.60 15.30
N TYR A 230 3.36 3.91 14.35
CA TYR A 230 2.15 4.32 13.64
C TYR A 230 1.15 3.17 13.64
N LEU A 231 -0.13 3.46 13.89
CA LEU A 231 -1.19 2.47 13.70
C LEU A 231 -1.37 2.18 12.22
N ILE A 232 -1.53 0.90 11.86
CA ILE A 232 -1.70 0.51 10.46
C ILE A 232 -3.05 0.96 9.89
N GLY A 233 -3.05 1.45 8.66
CA GLY A 233 -4.28 1.70 7.88
C GLY A 233 -4.78 0.46 7.13
N THR A 234 -3.94 -0.59 7.06
CA THR A 234 -4.20 -1.89 6.43
C THR A 234 -3.11 -2.87 6.86
N SER A 235 -3.41 -4.15 6.93
CA SER A 235 -2.39 -5.18 7.21
C SER A 235 -1.36 -5.35 6.09
N GLU A 236 -1.65 -4.86 4.88
CA GLU A 236 -0.65 -4.76 3.80
C GLU A 236 0.65 -4.14 4.31
N HIS A 237 0.56 -3.02 5.04
CA HIS A 237 1.73 -2.30 5.53
C HIS A 237 2.67 -3.19 6.33
N SER A 238 2.12 -3.94 7.28
CA SER A 238 2.89 -4.86 8.12
C SER A 238 3.35 -6.10 7.36
N MET A 239 2.49 -6.65 6.50
CA MET A 239 2.82 -7.86 5.74
C MET A 239 3.94 -7.61 4.73
N ILE A 240 3.92 -6.48 4.03
CA ILE A 240 5.02 -6.07 3.13
C ILE A 240 6.25 -5.69 3.97
N GLY A 241 6.06 -4.97 5.08
CA GLY A 241 7.12 -4.63 6.02
C GLY A 241 7.88 -5.83 6.61
N LYS A 242 7.25 -7.01 6.69
CA LYS A 242 7.89 -8.28 7.09
C LYS A 242 9.14 -8.59 6.24
N PHE A 243 9.17 -8.16 5.00
CA PHE A 243 10.26 -8.45 4.06
C PHE A 243 11.31 -7.34 3.98
N ILE A 244 11.25 -6.31 4.87
CA ILE A 244 12.22 -5.21 4.87
C ILE A 244 13.66 -5.74 4.96
N ASP A 245 14.54 -5.23 4.08
CA ASP A 245 15.98 -5.54 3.98
C ASP A 245 16.28 -7.05 3.87
N THR A 246 15.41 -7.80 3.17
CA THR A 246 15.59 -9.22 2.93
C THR A 246 16.14 -9.52 1.53
N ILE A 247 16.78 -10.67 1.40
CA ILE A 247 17.14 -11.29 0.11
C ILE A 247 16.52 -12.68 0.12
N THR A 248 15.46 -12.87 -0.66
CA THR A 248 14.73 -14.15 -0.76
C THR A 248 15.28 -14.95 -1.92
N PRO A 249 15.56 -16.25 -1.77
CA PRO A 249 15.84 -17.14 -2.91
C PRO A 249 14.68 -17.16 -3.90
N GLU A 250 14.98 -17.14 -5.19
CA GLU A 250 13.95 -17.08 -6.25
C GLU A 250 12.99 -18.29 -6.20
N GLU A 251 13.48 -19.46 -5.81
CA GLU A 251 12.67 -20.68 -5.67
C GLU A 251 11.66 -20.64 -4.52
N GLU A 252 11.79 -19.68 -3.60
CA GLU A 252 10.84 -19.48 -2.52
C GLU A 252 9.67 -18.53 -2.88
N LEU A 253 9.70 -17.95 -4.08
CA LEU A 253 8.62 -17.10 -4.57
C LEU A 253 7.58 -17.93 -5.34
N PRO A 254 6.32 -17.49 -5.35
CA PRO A 254 5.78 -16.29 -4.70
C PRO A 254 5.57 -16.48 -3.19
N LYS A 255 5.61 -15.37 -2.44
CA LYS A 255 5.08 -15.31 -1.06
C LYS A 255 3.66 -14.76 -1.12
N THR A 256 2.69 -15.59 -0.73
CA THR A 256 1.26 -15.24 -0.70
C THR A 256 0.80 -15.21 0.74
N LEU A 257 0.48 -14.03 1.26
CA LEU A 257 0.01 -13.85 2.63
C LEU A 257 -1.39 -13.25 2.66
N THR A 258 -2.18 -13.68 3.64
CA THR A 258 -3.46 -13.06 3.96
C THR A 258 -3.55 -12.78 5.45
N SER A 259 -4.23 -11.70 5.83
CA SER A 259 -4.35 -11.27 7.21
C SER A 259 -5.66 -10.59 7.49
N TYR A 260 -6.26 -10.94 8.61
CA TYR A 260 -7.23 -10.09 9.29
C TYR A 260 -6.51 -9.07 10.17
N SER A 261 -6.94 -7.83 10.13
CA SER A 261 -6.47 -6.80 11.06
C SER A 261 -7.50 -5.71 11.31
N PRO A 262 -7.46 -5.04 12.47
CA PRO A 262 -8.00 -3.70 12.60
C PRO A 262 -7.22 -2.76 11.67
N CYS A 263 -7.90 -1.73 11.19
CA CYS A 263 -7.36 -0.67 10.35
C CYS A 263 -7.76 0.68 10.94
N PHE A 264 -6.82 1.61 11.00
CA PHE A 264 -7.02 2.92 11.60
C PHE A 264 -6.68 4.00 10.56
N ARG A 265 -7.65 4.87 10.24
CA ARG A 265 -7.48 5.92 9.23
C ARG A 265 -8.00 7.23 9.72
N LYS A 266 -7.22 8.31 9.56
CA LYS A 266 -7.64 9.68 9.87
C LYS A 266 -8.76 10.17 8.95
N GLU A 267 -8.87 9.60 7.73
CA GLU A 267 -9.82 10.03 6.70
C GLU A 267 -9.79 11.56 6.45
N LYS A 268 -8.59 12.16 6.55
CA LYS A 268 -8.40 13.61 6.42
C LYS A 268 -8.63 14.05 4.98
N GLY A 269 -9.52 15.02 4.80
CA GLY A 269 -9.85 15.57 3.48
C GLY A 269 -10.88 14.75 2.69
N ALA A 270 -11.40 13.68 3.26
CA ALA A 270 -12.50 12.94 2.67
C ALA A 270 -13.83 13.69 2.89
N HIS A 271 -14.45 14.17 1.83
CA HIS A 271 -15.75 14.82 1.84
C HIS A 271 -16.66 14.12 0.82
N GLY A 272 -17.92 13.86 1.19
CA GLY A 272 -18.90 13.25 0.30
C GLY A 272 -20.21 12.85 0.95
N ILE A 273 -21.17 12.46 0.11
CA ILE A 273 -22.56 12.16 0.51
C ILE A 273 -22.68 10.95 1.45
N GLU A 274 -21.68 10.07 1.49
CA GLU A 274 -21.66 8.82 2.29
C GLU A 274 -20.94 8.98 3.64
N GLU A 275 -20.86 10.17 4.19
CA GLU A 275 -20.26 10.42 5.53
C GLU A 275 -21.09 9.82 6.67
N ARG A 276 -22.39 9.56 6.44
CA ARG A 276 -23.27 8.94 7.44
C ARG A 276 -23.12 7.43 7.45
N GLY A 277 -23.20 6.83 8.65
CA GLY A 277 -23.18 5.38 8.82
C GLY A 277 -21.76 4.79 8.83
N VAL A 278 -21.59 3.60 8.26
CA VAL A 278 -20.34 2.82 8.35
C VAL A 278 -19.52 2.79 7.06
N TYR A 279 -19.86 3.60 6.07
CA TYR A 279 -19.15 3.60 4.79
C TYR A 279 -17.72 4.16 4.91
N ARG A 280 -17.56 5.26 5.66
CA ARG A 280 -16.28 5.94 5.91
C ARG A 280 -16.09 6.19 7.41
N ILE A 281 -15.15 5.48 7.99
CA ILE A 281 -14.95 5.41 9.44
C ILE A 281 -13.46 5.37 9.79
N HIS A 282 -13.12 5.79 11.01
CA HIS A 282 -11.75 5.89 11.49
C HIS A 282 -11.15 4.54 11.92
N GLN A 283 -12.01 3.60 12.33
CA GLN A 283 -11.61 2.27 12.76
C GLN A 283 -12.52 1.21 12.12
N PHE A 284 -11.94 0.24 11.44
CA PHE A 284 -12.65 -0.89 10.85
C PHE A 284 -11.74 -2.12 10.82
N GLU A 285 -12.28 -3.25 10.45
CA GLU A 285 -11.52 -4.47 10.20
C GLU A 285 -11.45 -4.76 8.70
N LYS A 286 -10.40 -5.51 8.33
CA LYS A 286 -10.20 -5.91 6.94
C LYS A 286 -9.48 -7.26 6.84
N GLN A 287 -9.95 -8.12 5.94
CA GLN A 287 -9.17 -9.25 5.45
C GLN A 287 -8.44 -8.81 4.17
N GLU A 288 -7.13 -8.80 4.24
CA GLU A 288 -6.23 -8.35 3.17
C GLU A 288 -5.46 -9.52 2.59
N MET A 289 -5.03 -9.40 1.35
CA MET A 289 -4.11 -10.31 0.70
C MET A 289 -2.94 -9.56 0.06
N ILE A 290 -1.73 -10.12 0.17
CA ILE A 290 -0.55 -9.61 -0.52
C ILE A 290 0.17 -10.70 -1.27
N VAL A 291 0.89 -10.30 -2.31
CA VAL A 291 1.82 -11.17 -3.04
C VAL A 291 3.16 -10.45 -3.18
N VAL A 292 4.24 -11.19 -2.89
CA VAL A 292 5.61 -10.83 -3.26
C VAL A 292 6.07 -11.84 -4.28
N CYS A 293 6.35 -11.41 -5.51
CA CYS A 293 6.61 -12.30 -6.64
C CYS A 293 7.74 -11.79 -7.54
N LYS A 294 8.06 -12.59 -8.53
CA LYS A 294 8.95 -12.19 -9.63
C LYS A 294 8.26 -11.18 -10.54
N PRO A 295 9.02 -10.26 -11.18
CA PRO A 295 8.44 -9.27 -12.09
C PRO A 295 7.56 -9.85 -13.19
N GLU A 296 7.97 -10.95 -13.81
CA GLU A 296 7.25 -11.63 -14.89
C GLU A 296 5.93 -12.28 -14.44
N GLU A 297 5.77 -12.56 -13.16
CA GLU A 297 4.56 -13.14 -12.58
C GLU A 297 3.53 -12.09 -12.14
N SER A 298 3.93 -10.82 -12.11
CA SER A 298 3.18 -9.72 -11.52
C SER A 298 1.78 -9.57 -12.14
N LYS A 299 1.68 -9.64 -13.47
CA LYS A 299 0.37 -9.54 -14.16
C LYS A 299 -0.56 -10.69 -13.78
N MET A 300 -0.06 -11.93 -13.80
CA MET A 300 -0.86 -13.12 -13.45
C MET A 300 -1.40 -13.01 -12.01
N TRP A 301 -0.55 -12.58 -11.06
CA TRP A 301 -0.97 -12.42 -9.69
C TRP A 301 -1.95 -11.27 -9.50
N PHE A 302 -1.79 -10.18 -10.22
CA PHE A 302 -2.74 -9.08 -10.24
C PHE A 302 -4.15 -9.56 -10.65
N ASP A 303 -4.22 -10.32 -11.75
CA ASP A 303 -5.47 -10.86 -12.24
C ASP A 303 -6.12 -11.83 -11.23
N LYS A 304 -5.33 -12.68 -10.56
CA LYS A 304 -5.83 -13.57 -9.50
C LYS A 304 -6.33 -12.81 -8.26
N LEU A 305 -5.67 -11.73 -7.89
CA LEU A 305 -6.03 -10.99 -6.68
C LEU A 305 -7.39 -10.33 -6.79
N TRP A 306 -7.66 -9.57 -7.86
CA TRP A 306 -8.97 -8.94 -7.99
C TRP A 306 -10.09 -9.98 -8.21
N GLN A 307 -9.80 -11.07 -8.90
CA GLN A 307 -10.76 -12.17 -9.07
C GLN A 307 -11.15 -12.80 -7.73
N ASN A 308 -10.23 -12.94 -6.78
CA ASN A 308 -10.55 -13.44 -5.44
C ASN A 308 -11.61 -12.59 -4.72
N THR A 309 -11.55 -11.26 -4.87
CA THR A 309 -12.58 -10.38 -4.29
C THR A 309 -13.92 -10.55 -5.00
N VAL A 310 -13.93 -10.59 -6.32
CA VAL A 310 -15.14 -10.87 -7.11
C VAL A 310 -15.77 -12.18 -6.67
N ASP A 311 -15.00 -13.25 -6.62
CA ASP A 311 -15.47 -14.57 -6.22
C ASP A 311 -16.03 -14.57 -4.80
N PHE A 312 -15.35 -13.90 -3.86
CA PHE A 312 -15.81 -13.79 -2.48
C PHE A 312 -17.20 -13.16 -2.40
N PHE A 313 -17.42 -12.01 -3.04
CA PHE A 313 -18.72 -11.34 -3.06
C PHE A 313 -19.79 -12.19 -3.78
N ARG A 314 -19.42 -12.91 -4.83
CA ARG A 314 -20.33 -13.78 -5.57
C ARG A 314 -20.78 -15.00 -4.77
N THR A 315 -19.99 -15.50 -3.80
CA THR A 315 -20.44 -16.56 -2.89
C THR A 315 -21.59 -16.12 -1.97
N MET A 316 -21.83 -14.82 -1.88
CA MET A 316 -22.91 -14.22 -1.10
C MET A 316 -24.03 -13.64 -1.97
N ASP A 317 -24.05 -14.01 -3.26
CA ASP A 317 -25.01 -13.56 -4.27
C ASP A 317 -25.04 -12.04 -4.50
N ILE A 318 -23.98 -11.33 -4.09
CA ILE A 318 -23.89 -9.88 -4.30
C ILE A 318 -23.31 -9.61 -5.69
N PRO A 319 -24.05 -8.87 -6.55
CA PRO A 319 -23.53 -8.41 -7.83
C PRO A 319 -22.38 -7.43 -7.64
N VAL A 320 -21.32 -7.60 -8.44
CA VAL A 320 -20.16 -6.71 -8.43
C VAL A 320 -19.75 -6.34 -9.84
N ARG A 321 -18.99 -5.26 -9.98
CA ARG A 321 -18.28 -4.90 -11.19
C ARG A 321 -16.83 -4.56 -10.91
N THR A 322 -16.00 -4.58 -11.93
CA THR A 322 -14.61 -4.14 -11.87
C THR A 322 -14.41 -2.88 -12.69
N LEU A 323 -13.67 -1.92 -12.10
CA LEU A 323 -13.25 -0.69 -12.74
C LEU A 323 -11.73 -0.65 -12.83
N GLU A 324 -11.16 -0.40 -13.99
CA GLU A 324 -9.75 -0.04 -14.13
C GLU A 324 -9.56 1.42 -13.79
N CYS A 325 -8.74 1.70 -12.77
CA CYS A 325 -8.43 3.06 -12.38
C CYS A 325 -7.61 3.76 -13.46
N CYS A 326 -8.01 4.99 -13.80
CA CYS A 326 -7.28 5.82 -14.75
C CYS A 326 -6.01 6.43 -14.12
N SER A 327 -5.16 7.00 -14.95
CA SER A 327 -3.84 7.49 -14.56
C SER A 327 -3.85 8.55 -13.46
N GLY A 328 -4.85 9.43 -13.44
CA GLY A 328 -4.99 10.50 -12.45
C GLY A 328 -5.52 10.02 -11.09
N ASP A 329 -6.25 8.90 -11.08
CA ASP A 329 -6.76 8.27 -9.86
C ASP A 329 -5.73 7.33 -9.19
N LEU A 330 -4.70 6.90 -9.92
CA LEU A 330 -3.66 6.03 -9.36
C LEU A 330 -2.79 6.75 -8.33
N ALA A 331 -2.67 6.20 -7.12
CA ALA A 331 -1.68 6.63 -6.14
C ALA A 331 -0.24 6.50 -6.69
N ASP A 332 0.69 7.27 -6.15
CA ASP A 332 2.04 7.44 -6.71
C ASP A 332 2.87 6.15 -6.84
N LEU A 333 2.65 5.19 -5.95
CA LEU A 333 3.40 3.93 -5.99
C LEU A 333 2.80 2.90 -6.93
N LYS A 334 1.54 3.06 -7.34
CA LYS A 334 0.82 2.08 -8.15
C LYS A 334 1.24 2.13 -9.61
N VAL A 335 1.46 0.95 -10.19
CA VAL A 335 1.65 0.72 -11.62
C VAL A 335 0.30 0.55 -12.31
N LYS A 336 -0.62 -0.15 -11.64
CA LYS A 336 -1.97 -0.44 -12.13
C LYS A 336 -2.89 -0.72 -10.94
N SER A 337 -4.17 -0.36 -11.05
CA SER A 337 -5.19 -0.68 -10.04
C SER A 337 -6.50 -1.08 -10.69
N ILE A 338 -7.21 -2.01 -10.06
CA ILE A 338 -8.59 -2.36 -10.38
C ILE A 338 -9.39 -2.28 -9.09
N ASP A 339 -10.46 -1.49 -9.11
CA ASP A 339 -11.42 -1.43 -8.04
C ASP A 339 -12.52 -2.45 -8.27
N VAL A 340 -12.96 -3.11 -7.20
CA VAL A 340 -14.14 -3.95 -7.18
C VAL A 340 -15.25 -3.17 -6.49
N GLU A 341 -16.38 -3.03 -7.16
CA GLU A 341 -17.53 -2.33 -6.65
C GLU A 341 -18.71 -3.28 -6.50
N ALA A 342 -19.47 -3.17 -5.40
CA ALA A 342 -20.67 -3.94 -5.14
C ALA A 342 -21.94 -3.15 -5.49
N TRP A 343 -22.97 -3.83 -5.92
CA TRP A 343 -24.27 -3.24 -6.21
C TRP A 343 -25.00 -2.81 -4.95
N SER A 344 -25.52 -1.57 -4.96
CA SER A 344 -26.45 -1.06 -3.97
C SER A 344 -27.85 -0.96 -4.54
N PRO A 345 -28.78 -1.85 -4.17
CA PRO A 345 -30.19 -1.75 -4.58
C PRO A 345 -30.86 -0.44 -4.16
N ARG A 346 -30.49 0.11 -2.98
CA ARG A 346 -30.97 1.38 -2.47
C ARG A 346 -30.57 2.56 -3.36
N GLN A 347 -29.27 2.62 -3.69
CA GLN A 347 -28.72 3.73 -4.49
C GLN A 347 -28.91 3.51 -6.01
N LYS A 348 -29.22 2.29 -6.43
CA LYS A 348 -29.26 1.86 -7.83
C LYS A 348 -27.96 2.15 -8.57
N LYS A 349 -26.85 1.97 -7.86
CA LYS A 349 -25.48 2.15 -8.37
C LYS A 349 -24.51 1.20 -7.67
N TYR A 350 -23.33 1.06 -8.24
CA TYR A 350 -22.23 0.35 -7.62
C TYR A 350 -21.42 1.30 -6.72
N PHE A 351 -20.75 0.75 -5.71
CA PHE A 351 -19.84 1.47 -4.82
C PHE A 351 -18.63 0.60 -4.48
N GLU A 352 -17.48 1.22 -4.28
CA GLU A 352 -16.20 0.55 -4.03
C GLU A 352 -16.22 -0.28 -2.74
N VAL A 353 -15.81 -1.56 -2.85
CA VAL A 353 -15.68 -2.50 -1.73
C VAL A 353 -14.27 -3.08 -1.60
N GLY A 354 -13.42 -2.88 -2.59
CA GLY A 354 -12.02 -3.30 -2.58
C GLY A 354 -11.24 -2.70 -3.72
N SER A 355 -9.93 -2.55 -3.52
CA SER A 355 -9.01 -2.02 -4.54
C SER A 355 -7.79 -2.93 -4.63
N CYS A 356 -7.60 -3.52 -5.80
CA CYS A 356 -6.45 -4.34 -6.15
C CYS A 356 -5.34 -3.47 -6.73
N SER A 357 -4.13 -3.60 -6.22
CA SER A 357 -3.00 -2.77 -6.64
C SER A 357 -1.78 -3.60 -7.01
N ASN A 358 -1.20 -3.26 -8.16
CA ASN A 358 0.16 -3.66 -8.54
C ASN A 358 1.09 -2.48 -8.31
N LEU A 359 2.09 -2.65 -7.43
CA LEU A 359 3.07 -1.62 -7.09
C LEU A 359 4.38 -1.80 -7.87
N GLY A 360 4.50 -2.85 -8.69
CA GLY A 360 5.77 -3.21 -9.31
C GLY A 360 6.86 -3.35 -8.26
N ASP A 361 8.02 -2.77 -8.52
CA ASP A 361 9.16 -2.79 -7.59
C ASP A 361 9.23 -1.56 -6.66
N ALA A 362 8.23 -0.68 -6.66
CA ALA A 362 8.30 0.59 -5.94
C ALA A 362 8.49 0.42 -4.42
N GLN A 363 7.69 -0.43 -3.78
CA GLN A 363 7.81 -0.74 -2.34
C GLN A 363 9.08 -1.55 -2.09
N ALA A 364 9.39 -2.51 -2.95
CA ALA A 364 10.57 -3.35 -2.82
C ALA A 364 11.88 -2.54 -2.85
N ARG A 365 11.97 -1.51 -3.68
CA ARG A 365 13.12 -0.59 -3.70
C ARG A 365 13.25 0.22 -2.43
N ARG A 366 12.14 0.75 -1.91
CA ARG A 366 12.11 1.52 -0.66
C ARG A 366 12.48 0.66 0.55
N LEU A 367 11.95 -0.56 0.61
CA LEU A 367 12.15 -1.51 1.72
C LEU A 367 13.33 -2.47 1.50
N LYS A 368 14.05 -2.38 0.37
CA LYS A 368 15.16 -3.25 0.00
C LYS A 368 14.79 -4.74 -0.04
N ILE A 369 13.61 -5.04 -0.56
CA ILE A 369 13.12 -6.42 -0.75
C ILE A 369 13.72 -6.97 -2.05
N ARG A 370 14.74 -7.80 -1.92
CA ARG A 370 15.53 -8.32 -3.05
C ARG A 370 15.31 -9.82 -3.22
N VAL A 371 15.53 -10.27 -4.43
CA VAL A 371 15.48 -11.67 -4.83
C VAL A 371 16.85 -12.10 -5.30
N GLN A 372 17.31 -13.27 -4.86
CA GLN A 372 18.52 -13.91 -5.35
C GLN A 372 18.15 -14.85 -6.49
N GLY A 373 18.43 -14.45 -7.72
CA GLY A 373 18.22 -15.28 -8.90
C GLY A 373 19.17 -16.47 -8.97
N LYS A 374 18.80 -17.45 -9.79
CA LYS A 374 19.59 -18.70 -10.00
C LYS A 374 20.99 -18.44 -10.53
N ASP A 375 21.16 -17.37 -11.30
CA ASP A 375 22.44 -16.90 -11.85
C ASP A 375 23.27 -16.06 -10.84
N LYS A 376 22.84 -16.01 -9.57
CA LYS A 376 23.39 -15.19 -8.50
C LYS A 376 23.18 -13.67 -8.66
N ASN A 377 22.49 -13.22 -9.70
CA ASN A 377 22.08 -11.83 -9.82
C ASN A 377 21.01 -11.50 -8.78
N LYS A 378 21.00 -10.26 -8.33
CA LYS A 378 19.98 -9.76 -7.41
C LYS A 378 19.09 -8.75 -8.12
N TYR A 379 17.79 -8.88 -7.93
CA TYR A 379 16.80 -7.95 -8.43
C TYR A 379 15.75 -7.63 -7.36
N PHE A 380 14.93 -6.60 -7.58
CA PHE A 380 13.84 -6.26 -6.69
C PHE A 380 12.60 -7.09 -7.01
N ALA A 381 11.93 -7.57 -5.97
CA ALA A 381 10.65 -8.24 -6.12
C ALA A 381 9.56 -7.25 -6.59
N HIS A 382 8.48 -7.77 -7.15
CA HIS A 382 7.24 -7.02 -7.29
C HIS A 382 6.32 -7.30 -6.09
N THR A 383 5.56 -6.29 -5.68
CA THR A 383 4.58 -6.38 -4.61
C THR A 383 3.19 -6.02 -5.11
N LEU A 384 2.20 -6.79 -4.66
CA LEU A 384 0.81 -6.59 -4.99
C LEU A 384 -0.04 -6.75 -3.74
N ASN A 385 -1.18 -6.08 -3.70
CA ASN A 385 -2.15 -6.23 -2.62
C ASN A 385 -3.58 -6.15 -3.15
N ASN A 386 -4.50 -6.68 -2.37
CA ASN A 386 -5.92 -6.49 -2.58
C ASN A 386 -6.70 -6.74 -1.29
N THR A 387 -7.79 -6.04 -1.15
CA THR A 387 -8.79 -6.30 -0.11
C THR A 387 -9.64 -7.51 -0.48
N CYS A 388 -9.62 -8.57 0.33
CA CYS A 388 -10.62 -9.64 0.21
C CYS A 388 -12.00 -9.10 0.61
N VAL A 389 -12.07 -8.54 1.82
CA VAL A 389 -13.27 -7.88 2.33
C VAL A 389 -12.95 -6.87 3.43
N ALA A 390 -13.65 -5.74 3.42
CA ALA A 390 -13.77 -4.81 4.52
C ALA A 390 -15.23 -4.85 5.02
N PRO A 391 -15.51 -5.48 6.18
CA PRO A 391 -16.87 -5.73 6.66
C PRO A 391 -17.79 -4.53 6.67
N PRO A 392 -17.39 -3.30 7.01
CA PRO A 392 -18.34 -2.19 7.01
C PRO A 392 -18.99 -1.95 5.64
N ARG A 393 -18.19 -1.91 4.56
CA ARG A 393 -18.73 -1.79 3.20
C ARG A 393 -19.44 -3.05 2.75
N MET A 394 -18.92 -4.22 3.15
CA MET A 394 -19.60 -5.50 2.90
C MET A 394 -20.95 -5.58 3.61
N LEU A 395 -21.08 -5.10 4.85
CA LEU A 395 -22.37 -5.06 5.57
C LEU A 395 -23.40 -4.20 4.84
N ILE A 396 -22.99 -3.08 4.25
CA ILE A 396 -23.89 -2.26 3.41
C ILE A 396 -24.41 -3.09 2.25
N ALA A 397 -23.49 -3.63 1.42
CA ALA A 397 -23.87 -4.44 0.28
C ALA A 397 -24.68 -5.67 0.69
N PHE A 398 -24.26 -6.35 1.76
CA PHE A 398 -24.93 -7.56 2.24
C PHE A 398 -26.36 -7.30 2.69
N LEU A 399 -26.55 -6.30 3.55
CA LEU A 399 -27.87 -5.97 4.10
C LEU A 399 -28.81 -5.49 3.01
N GLU A 400 -28.37 -4.64 2.10
CA GLU A 400 -29.20 -4.14 1.01
C GLU A 400 -29.59 -5.22 -0.01
N ASN A 401 -28.69 -6.16 -0.35
CA ASN A 401 -28.97 -7.21 -1.34
C ASN A 401 -29.74 -8.42 -0.75
N ASN A 402 -29.67 -8.65 0.55
CA ASN A 402 -30.32 -9.81 1.19
C ASN A 402 -31.56 -9.45 2.01
N LEU A 403 -31.95 -8.15 2.05
CA LEU A 403 -33.16 -7.68 2.72
C LEU A 403 -34.41 -8.22 2.04
N GLN A 404 -35.38 -8.64 2.85
CA GLN A 404 -36.70 -9.07 2.40
C GLN A 404 -37.77 -8.01 2.71
N ALA A 405 -38.90 -8.06 2.02
CA ALA A 405 -40.00 -7.10 2.19
C ALA A 405 -40.55 -7.04 3.63
N ASP A 406 -40.46 -8.15 4.37
CA ASP A 406 -40.88 -8.23 5.79
C ASP A 406 -39.78 -7.81 6.79
N GLY A 407 -38.64 -7.32 6.31
CA GLY A 407 -37.53 -6.82 7.11
C GLY A 407 -36.53 -7.91 7.52
N ARG A 408 -36.75 -9.19 7.21
CA ARG A 408 -35.75 -10.23 7.42
C ARG A 408 -34.57 -10.03 6.48
N VAL A 409 -33.38 -10.54 6.89
CA VAL A 409 -32.18 -10.57 6.06
C VAL A 409 -31.76 -12.01 5.86
N LEU A 410 -31.71 -12.47 4.62
CA LEU A 410 -31.28 -13.84 4.29
C LEU A 410 -29.78 -14.02 4.51
N ILE A 411 -29.41 -15.21 4.99
CA ILE A 411 -28.00 -15.62 5.16
C ILE A 411 -27.64 -16.62 4.07
N PRO A 412 -26.80 -16.25 3.10
CA PRO A 412 -26.28 -17.19 2.10
C PRO A 412 -25.63 -18.42 2.71
N GLU A 413 -25.70 -19.54 2.00
CA GLU A 413 -25.23 -20.84 2.49
C GLU A 413 -23.78 -20.79 2.99
N ALA A 414 -22.92 -20.08 2.27
CA ALA A 414 -21.51 -19.90 2.61
C ALA A 414 -21.26 -19.34 4.02
N LEU A 415 -22.18 -18.51 4.55
CA LEU A 415 -22.06 -17.93 5.89
C LEU A 415 -22.77 -18.68 7.00
N ARG A 416 -23.69 -19.61 6.68
CA ARG A 416 -24.58 -20.22 7.70
C ARG A 416 -23.81 -20.94 8.81
N MET A 417 -22.73 -21.63 8.49
CA MET A 417 -21.92 -22.31 9.52
C MET A 417 -21.30 -21.32 10.50
N TYR A 418 -20.88 -20.14 10.05
CA TYR A 418 -20.31 -19.08 10.89
C TYR A 418 -21.39 -18.33 11.67
N MET A 419 -22.65 -18.41 11.23
CA MET A 419 -23.83 -17.84 11.88
C MET A 419 -24.57 -18.86 12.79
N GLY A 420 -23.95 -20.02 13.07
CA GLY A 420 -24.55 -21.08 13.91
C GLY A 420 -25.74 -21.74 13.24
N GLY A 421 -25.70 -21.87 11.91
CA GLY A 421 -26.75 -22.53 11.12
C GLY A 421 -27.96 -21.66 10.80
N LYS A 422 -27.96 -20.36 11.19
CA LYS A 422 -29.06 -19.45 10.85
C LYS A 422 -29.14 -19.24 9.33
N ALA A 423 -30.33 -19.42 8.75
CA ALA A 423 -30.60 -19.16 7.35
C ALA A 423 -31.09 -17.71 7.13
N GLU A 424 -31.51 -17.04 8.16
CA GLU A 424 -32.02 -15.66 8.13
C GLU A 424 -31.83 -14.96 9.47
N LEU A 425 -31.80 -13.64 9.46
CA LEU A 425 -31.94 -12.76 10.62
C LEU A 425 -33.34 -12.21 10.67
N VAL A 426 -33.94 -12.21 11.85
CA VAL A 426 -35.29 -11.67 12.10
C VAL A 426 -35.16 -10.38 12.89
N PRO A 427 -35.74 -9.26 12.41
CA PRO A 427 -35.69 -8.00 13.14
C PRO A 427 -36.39 -8.11 14.49
N VAL A 428 -35.92 -7.35 15.48
CA VAL A 428 -36.47 -7.33 16.84
C VAL A 428 -37.39 -6.14 17.06
N LYS A 429 -37.47 -5.20 16.10
CA LYS A 429 -38.32 -4.01 16.09
C LYS A 429 -39.13 -3.93 14.80
#